data_89dc4dd6b76ace392abbf2072422b376
#
_entry.id   89dc4dd6b76ace392abbf2072422b376
#
_cell.length_a   1.000
_cell.length_b   1.000
_cell.length_c   1.000
_cell.angle_alpha   90.00
_cell.angle_beta   90.00
_cell.angle_gamma   90.00
#
_symmetry.space_group_name_H-M   'P 1'
#
loop_
_entity.id
_entity.type
_entity.pdbx_description
1 polymer ?
#
loop_
_entity_poly.entity_id
_entity_poly.type
_entity_poly.pdbx_seq_one_letter_code
_entity_poly.pdbx_strand_id
1 'polypeptide(L)'
;MSVMEVVAARNGMIAFHIGADYPDFTDPIRAERAARAFPDTKFLMVHMGGAGEPDVSQRVIETAARNPNMYLVGSAIPAAKVKAAIDTLGPDRILFGSDTPFYDAADVIREYDRMLSGYDEEVRRKIMGENARRLFGLPVQSV
;
A
#
# COMPACT_ATOMS: atom_id res chain seq x y z
N MET A 1 18.02 -5.49 -20.50
CA MET A 1 16.85 -5.88 -19.69
C MET A 1 16.75 -4.92 -18.52
N SER A 2 15.64 -4.22 -18.36
CA SER A 2 15.40 -3.30 -17.24
C SER A 2 15.13 -4.09 -15.93
N VAL A 3 15.24 -3.43 -14.77
CA VAL A 3 14.87 -4.04 -13.49
C VAL A 3 13.43 -4.53 -13.50
N MET A 4 12.52 -3.77 -14.10
CA MET A 4 11.11 -4.13 -14.24
C MET A 4 10.90 -5.44 -15.00
N GLU A 5 11.58 -5.62 -16.14
CA GLU A 5 11.52 -6.86 -16.91
C GLU A 5 12.05 -8.07 -16.14
N VAL A 6 13.11 -7.88 -15.34
CA VAL A 6 13.67 -8.95 -14.50
C VAL A 6 12.68 -9.37 -13.41
N VAL A 7 12.05 -8.39 -12.74
CA VAL A 7 11.07 -8.66 -11.68
C VAL A 7 9.82 -9.32 -12.25
N ALA A 8 9.31 -8.81 -13.36
CA ALA A 8 8.13 -9.37 -14.04
C ALA A 8 8.37 -10.82 -14.48
N ALA A 9 9.52 -11.11 -15.09
CA ALA A 9 9.88 -12.47 -15.52
C ALA A 9 10.00 -13.49 -14.38
N ARG A 10 10.11 -13.02 -13.13
CA ARG A 10 10.17 -13.86 -11.92
C ARG A 10 8.90 -13.84 -11.08
N ASN A 11 7.80 -13.30 -11.61
CA ASN A 11 6.55 -13.08 -10.87
C ASN A 11 6.79 -12.32 -9.54
N GLY A 12 7.76 -11.42 -9.54
CA GLY A 12 8.12 -10.61 -8.38
C GLY A 12 7.16 -9.44 -8.16
N MET A 13 7.43 -8.69 -7.09
CA MET A 13 6.70 -7.47 -6.74
C MET A 13 7.68 -6.30 -6.68
N ILE A 14 7.15 -5.10 -6.87
CA ILE A 14 7.95 -3.88 -6.80
C ILE A 14 7.31 -2.95 -5.75
N ALA A 15 8.10 -2.51 -4.79
CA ALA A 15 7.70 -1.50 -3.82
C ALA A 15 8.26 -0.14 -4.25
N PHE A 16 7.37 0.85 -4.36
CA PHE A 16 7.72 2.24 -4.59
C PHE A 16 7.51 3.03 -3.31
N HIS A 17 8.52 3.76 -2.88
CA HIS A 17 8.37 4.84 -1.93
C HIS A 17 7.68 6.01 -2.65
N ILE A 18 6.45 6.34 -2.27
CA ILE A 18 5.65 7.38 -2.92
C ILE A 18 5.38 8.53 -1.97
N GLY A 19 5.65 9.75 -2.47
CA GLY A 19 5.54 10.99 -1.68
C GLY A 19 6.77 11.23 -0.80
N ALA A 20 6.83 12.38 -0.16
CA ALA A 20 7.86 12.87 0.73
C ALA A 20 9.17 13.28 0.05
N ASP A 21 10.07 12.34 -0.20
CA ASP A 21 11.40 12.67 -0.70
C ASP A 21 11.41 12.75 -2.23
N TYR A 22 12.09 13.76 -2.77
CA TYR A 22 12.29 13.88 -4.22
C TYR A 22 10.99 13.80 -5.04
N PRO A 23 10.07 14.76 -4.93
CA PRO A 23 8.73 14.68 -5.54
C PRO A 23 8.74 14.38 -7.05
N ASP A 24 9.75 14.82 -7.78
CA ASP A 24 9.90 14.51 -9.21
C ASP A 24 10.12 13.02 -9.49
N PHE A 25 10.69 12.27 -8.54
CA PHE A 25 10.97 10.84 -8.68
C PHE A 25 9.91 9.96 -8.03
N THR A 26 9.21 10.48 -7.03
CA THR A 26 8.19 9.75 -6.25
C THR A 26 6.77 10.10 -6.66
N ASP A 27 6.57 10.80 -7.79
CA ASP A 27 5.24 11.15 -8.30
C ASP A 27 4.48 9.87 -8.70
N PRO A 28 3.21 9.73 -8.28
CA PRO A 28 2.37 8.57 -8.58
C PRO A 28 2.27 8.21 -10.08
N ILE A 29 2.39 9.20 -10.98
CA ILE A 29 2.33 8.97 -12.43
C ILE A 29 3.45 8.04 -12.93
N ARG A 30 4.61 8.04 -12.26
CA ARG A 30 5.72 7.15 -12.63
C ARG A 30 5.39 5.70 -12.28
N ALA A 31 4.82 5.48 -11.11
CA ALA A 31 4.34 4.16 -10.70
C ALA A 31 3.16 3.70 -11.58
N GLU A 32 2.26 4.60 -11.96
CA GLU A 32 1.16 4.29 -12.88
C GLU A 32 1.67 3.82 -14.24
N ARG A 33 2.66 4.50 -14.80
CA ARG A 33 3.28 4.07 -16.07
C ARG A 33 3.88 2.67 -15.98
N ALA A 34 4.55 2.36 -14.87
CA ALA A 34 5.09 1.03 -14.63
C ALA A 34 3.98 -0.02 -14.47
N ALA A 35 2.95 0.28 -13.69
CA ALA A 35 1.81 -0.63 -13.47
C ALA A 35 1.07 -0.96 -14.77
N ARG A 36 0.91 0.00 -15.67
CA ARG A 36 0.30 -0.21 -17.00
C ARG A 36 1.18 -0.99 -17.95
N ALA A 37 2.51 -0.77 -17.89
CA ALA A 37 3.46 -1.49 -18.72
C ALA A 37 3.64 -2.96 -18.31
N PHE A 38 3.39 -3.28 -17.04
CA PHE A 38 3.55 -4.62 -16.46
C PHE A 38 2.29 -5.01 -15.66
N PRO A 39 1.17 -5.30 -16.35
CA PRO A 39 -0.13 -5.49 -15.70
C PRO A 39 -0.19 -6.71 -14.76
N ASP A 40 0.65 -7.71 -14.97
CA ASP A 40 0.72 -8.92 -14.14
C ASP A 40 1.66 -8.75 -12.94
N THR A 41 2.48 -7.70 -12.91
CA THR A 41 3.37 -7.37 -11.80
C THR A 41 2.62 -6.58 -10.73
N LYS A 42 2.80 -6.93 -9.47
CA LYS A 42 2.20 -6.23 -8.34
C LYS A 42 3.07 -5.08 -7.87
N PHE A 43 2.47 -3.94 -7.65
CA PHE A 43 3.15 -2.72 -7.21
C PHE A 43 2.64 -2.28 -5.83
N LEU A 44 3.56 -2.17 -4.86
CA LEU A 44 3.27 -1.70 -3.52
C LEU A 44 3.60 -0.21 -3.42
N MET A 45 2.61 0.59 -3.14
CA MET A 45 2.72 2.05 -2.98
C MET A 45 2.97 2.35 -1.51
N VAL A 46 4.25 2.35 -1.11
CA VAL A 46 4.65 2.57 0.29
C VAL A 46 4.36 4.01 0.68
N HIS A 47 3.81 4.20 1.89
CA HIS A 47 3.32 5.47 2.45
C HIS A 47 2.12 6.08 1.73
N MET A 48 1.56 5.44 0.72
CA MET A 48 0.39 5.91 -0.02
C MET A 48 0.48 7.37 -0.49
N GLY A 49 1.69 7.93 -0.57
CA GLY A 49 1.92 9.32 -1.00
C GLY A 49 1.70 10.40 0.05
N GLY A 50 1.53 10.05 1.32
CA GLY A 50 1.20 10.99 2.39
C GLY A 50 2.24 11.15 3.49
N ALA A 51 3.44 10.59 3.32
CA ALA A 51 4.51 10.69 4.32
C ALA A 51 5.27 12.04 4.31
N GLY A 52 4.97 12.94 3.39
CA GLY A 52 5.63 14.23 3.29
C GLY A 52 4.83 15.28 2.53
N GLU A 53 5.49 16.38 2.21
CA GLU A 53 4.91 17.51 1.50
C GLU A 53 5.48 17.63 0.08
N PRO A 54 4.65 17.84 -0.95
CA PRO A 54 3.19 17.88 -0.86
C PRO A 54 2.55 16.50 -0.65
N ASP A 55 1.45 16.44 0.11
CA ASP A 55 0.62 15.22 0.23
C ASP A 55 -0.01 14.87 -1.13
N VAL A 56 0.35 13.72 -1.66
CA VAL A 56 -0.18 13.21 -2.94
C VAL A 56 -1.06 11.96 -2.76
N SER A 57 -1.47 11.68 -1.53
CA SER A 57 -2.23 10.46 -1.19
C SER A 57 -3.53 10.31 -1.98
N GLN A 58 -4.27 11.38 -2.20
CA GLN A 58 -5.47 11.35 -3.02
C GLN A 58 -5.18 10.90 -4.46
N ARG A 59 -4.10 11.41 -5.05
CA ARG A 59 -3.66 11.01 -6.40
C ARG A 59 -3.23 9.55 -6.45
N VAL A 60 -2.61 9.03 -5.38
CA VAL A 60 -2.25 7.60 -5.27
C VAL A 60 -3.49 6.72 -5.23
N ILE A 61 -4.50 7.10 -4.45
CA ILE A 61 -5.79 6.37 -4.38
C ILE A 61 -6.45 6.33 -5.75
N GLU A 62 -6.56 7.47 -6.42
CA GLU A 62 -7.15 7.56 -7.76
C GLU A 62 -6.36 6.75 -8.80
N THR A 63 -5.04 6.76 -8.69
CA THR A 63 -4.16 5.96 -9.55
C THR A 63 -4.38 4.46 -9.32
N ALA A 64 -4.46 4.03 -8.08
CA ALA A 64 -4.75 2.63 -7.72
C ALA A 64 -6.17 2.20 -8.13
N ALA A 65 -7.15 3.11 -8.13
CA ALA A 65 -8.49 2.81 -8.62
C ALA A 65 -8.52 2.40 -10.10
N ARG A 66 -7.62 2.99 -10.91
CA ARG A 66 -7.50 2.68 -12.35
C ARG A 66 -6.56 1.51 -12.66
N ASN A 67 -5.76 1.06 -11.67
CA ASN A 67 -4.73 0.04 -11.87
C ASN A 67 -4.86 -1.06 -10.81
N PRO A 68 -5.53 -2.20 -11.14
CA PRO A 68 -5.86 -3.24 -10.15
C PRO A 68 -4.64 -3.97 -9.57
N ASN A 69 -3.49 -3.86 -10.20
CA ASN A 69 -2.23 -4.43 -9.75
C ASN A 69 -1.45 -3.53 -8.77
N MET A 70 -2.03 -2.39 -8.34
CA MET A 70 -1.46 -1.51 -7.32
C MET A 70 -2.08 -1.78 -5.94
N TYR A 71 -1.23 -1.93 -4.94
CA TYR A 71 -1.54 -2.16 -3.53
C TYR A 71 -1.02 -1.00 -2.69
N LEU A 72 -1.78 -0.55 -1.71
CA LEU A 72 -1.43 0.59 -0.89
C LEU A 72 -0.96 0.15 0.50
N VAL A 73 0.21 0.61 0.91
CA VAL A 73 0.77 0.35 2.25
C VAL A 73 0.59 1.60 3.10
N GLY A 74 -0.26 1.50 4.11
CA GLY A 74 -0.63 2.62 4.97
C GLY A 74 0.37 2.83 6.12
N SER A 75 1.64 3.07 5.80
CA SER A 75 2.68 3.40 6.78
C SER A 75 3.01 4.88 6.77
N ALA A 76 3.35 5.46 7.93
CA ALA A 76 3.72 6.88 8.08
C ALA A 76 2.71 7.86 7.46
N ILE A 77 1.43 7.58 7.56
CA ILE A 77 0.35 8.37 6.95
C ILE A 77 -0.85 8.46 7.91
N PRO A 78 -1.55 9.60 8.00
CA PRO A 78 -2.72 9.73 8.85
C PRO A 78 -3.80 8.66 8.55
N ALA A 79 -4.37 8.06 9.59
CA ALA A 79 -5.41 7.03 9.49
C ALA A 79 -6.60 7.44 8.60
N ALA A 80 -6.96 8.73 8.57
CA ALA A 80 -8.02 9.26 7.71
C ALA A 80 -7.76 9.00 6.21
N LYS A 81 -6.49 8.99 5.79
CA LYS A 81 -6.11 8.70 4.39
C LYS A 81 -6.24 7.22 4.07
N VAL A 82 -5.86 6.37 5.03
CA VAL A 82 -6.06 4.91 4.92
C VAL A 82 -7.55 4.61 4.83
N LYS A 83 -8.37 5.25 5.67
CA LYS A 83 -9.83 5.15 5.61
C LYS A 83 -10.36 5.54 4.23
N ALA A 84 -9.94 6.67 3.67
CA ALA A 84 -10.35 7.11 2.33
C ALA A 84 -9.98 6.09 1.25
N ALA A 85 -8.83 5.42 1.38
CA ALA A 85 -8.42 4.36 0.47
C ALA A 85 -9.31 3.12 0.60
N ILE A 86 -9.67 2.71 1.82
CA ILE A 86 -10.60 1.59 2.06
C ILE A 86 -11.97 1.89 1.45
N ASP A 87 -12.50 3.09 1.69
CA ASP A 87 -13.83 3.51 1.21
C ASP A 87 -13.87 3.60 -0.34
N THR A 88 -12.72 3.89 -0.98
CA THR A 88 -12.63 4.04 -2.44
C THR A 88 -12.32 2.73 -3.17
N LEU A 89 -11.40 1.92 -2.63
CA LEU A 89 -10.84 0.75 -3.31
C LEU A 89 -11.37 -0.59 -2.75
N GLY A 90 -12.05 -0.55 -1.62
CA GLY A 90 -12.30 -1.72 -0.80
C GLY A 90 -11.06 -2.20 -0.04
N PRO A 91 -11.21 -3.17 0.88
CA PRO A 91 -10.15 -3.57 1.79
C PRO A 91 -9.06 -4.43 1.16
N ASP A 92 -9.32 -5.08 0.03
CA ASP A 92 -8.50 -6.19 -0.50
C ASP A 92 -7.09 -5.79 -0.99
N ARG A 93 -6.87 -4.49 -1.21
CA ARG A 93 -5.62 -3.95 -1.72
C ARG A 93 -4.93 -2.97 -0.76
N ILE A 94 -5.40 -2.90 0.49
CA ILE A 94 -4.81 -2.07 1.54
C ILE A 94 -4.03 -2.96 2.49
N LEU A 95 -2.80 -2.57 2.82
CA LEU A 95 -1.92 -3.29 3.73
C LEU A 95 -1.54 -2.39 4.91
N PHE A 96 -1.52 -2.98 6.09
CA PHE A 96 -0.94 -2.36 7.27
C PHE A 96 0.57 -2.15 7.08
N GLY A 97 1.10 -1.04 7.57
CA GLY A 97 2.51 -0.75 7.70
C GLY A 97 2.77 0.17 8.89
N SER A 98 3.80 -0.13 9.69
CA SER A 98 4.16 0.67 10.87
C SER A 98 5.23 1.71 10.60
N ASP A 99 6.07 1.48 9.59
CA ASP A 99 7.28 2.27 9.34
C ASP A 99 8.30 2.24 10.50
N THR A 100 8.36 1.12 11.22
CA THR A 100 9.39 0.87 12.24
C THR A 100 10.78 0.87 11.60
N PRO A 101 11.81 1.54 12.16
CA PRO A 101 11.87 2.05 13.53
C PRO A 101 11.48 3.53 13.70
N PHE A 102 11.01 4.21 12.66
CA PHE A 102 10.65 5.64 12.74
C PHE A 102 9.42 5.89 13.62
N TYR A 103 8.50 4.92 13.67
CA TYR A 103 7.32 4.93 14.53
C TYR A 103 7.30 3.69 15.41
N ASP A 104 6.76 3.80 16.62
CA ASP A 104 6.51 2.65 17.48
C ASP A 104 5.37 1.79 16.90
N ALA A 105 5.68 0.53 16.60
CA ALA A 105 4.73 -0.38 15.98
C ALA A 105 3.45 -0.58 16.82
N ALA A 106 3.57 -0.58 18.17
CA ALA A 106 2.42 -0.75 19.04
C ALA A 106 1.49 0.47 19.01
N ASP A 107 2.04 1.69 18.87
CA ASP A 107 1.23 2.89 18.72
C ASP A 107 0.47 2.89 17.40
N VAL A 108 1.14 2.52 16.31
CA VAL A 108 0.51 2.43 14.99
C VAL A 108 -0.57 1.34 14.96
N ILE A 109 -0.34 0.19 15.57
CA ILE A 109 -1.37 -0.87 15.71
C ILE A 109 -2.59 -0.32 16.44
N ARG A 110 -2.40 0.39 17.56
CA ARG A 110 -3.52 1.00 18.32
C ARG A 110 -4.29 2.05 17.50
N GLU A 111 -3.60 2.80 16.66
CA GLU A 111 -4.24 3.76 15.75
C GLU A 111 -5.10 3.03 14.71
N TYR A 112 -4.58 1.97 14.09
CA TYR A 112 -5.33 1.15 13.15
C TYR A 112 -6.51 0.45 13.80
N ASP A 113 -6.37 -0.09 15.01
CA ASP A 113 -7.47 -0.71 15.75
C ASP A 113 -8.61 0.29 15.99
N ARG A 114 -8.28 1.53 16.38
CA ARG A 114 -9.28 2.60 16.52
C ARG A 114 -9.94 2.99 15.21
N MET A 115 -9.16 3.16 14.14
CA MET A 115 -9.68 3.49 12.81
C MET A 115 -10.59 2.39 12.26
N LEU A 116 -10.20 1.13 12.45
CA LEU A 116 -10.90 -0.03 11.90
C LEU A 116 -12.09 -0.47 12.76
N SER A 117 -12.29 0.10 13.96
CA SER A 117 -13.42 -0.25 14.83
C SER A 117 -14.81 0.03 14.22
N GLY A 118 -14.88 0.85 13.18
CA GLY A 118 -16.11 1.13 12.43
C GLY A 118 -16.35 0.20 11.24
N TYR A 119 -15.48 -0.80 11.02
CA TYR A 119 -15.59 -1.77 9.93
C TYR A 119 -15.81 -3.18 10.46
N ASP A 120 -16.27 -4.08 9.61
CA ASP A 120 -16.41 -5.49 9.93
C ASP A 120 -15.06 -6.15 10.25
N GLU A 121 -15.09 -7.20 11.09
CA GLU A 121 -13.88 -7.96 11.46
C GLU A 121 -13.14 -8.54 10.25
N GLU A 122 -13.86 -8.87 9.18
CA GLU A 122 -13.23 -9.31 7.92
C GLU A 122 -12.34 -8.24 7.31
N VAL A 123 -12.81 -6.98 7.27
CA VAL A 123 -12.03 -5.84 6.78
C VAL A 123 -10.77 -5.65 7.64
N ARG A 124 -10.93 -5.72 8.97
CA ARG A 124 -9.81 -5.62 9.91
C ARG A 124 -8.76 -6.69 9.66
N ARG A 125 -9.15 -7.96 9.60
CA ARG A 125 -8.21 -9.07 9.35
C ARG A 125 -7.48 -8.93 8.01
N LYS A 126 -8.18 -8.54 6.94
CA LYS A 126 -7.60 -8.31 5.63
C LYS A 126 -6.48 -7.27 5.70
N ILE A 127 -6.75 -6.11 6.25
CA ILE A 127 -5.80 -5.00 6.29
C ILE A 127 -4.63 -5.29 7.22
N MET A 128 -4.90 -5.85 8.41
CA MET A 128 -3.88 -6.08 9.43
C MET A 128 -2.94 -7.24 9.11
N GLY A 129 -3.26 -8.12 8.13
CA GLY A 129 -2.33 -9.19 7.80
C GLY A 129 -2.72 -10.10 6.65
N GLU A 130 -3.99 -10.43 6.44
CA GLU A 130 -4.40 -11.42 5.44
C GLU A 130 -4.04 -10.99 4.01
N ASN A 131 -4.15 -9.70 3.70
CA ASN A 131 -3.75 -9.18 2.39
C ASN A 131 -2.25 -9.34 2.15
N ALA A 132 -1.42 -8.99 3.14
CA ALA A 132 0.02 -9.19 3.04
C ALA A 132 0.37 -10.67 2.92
N ARG A 133 -0.24 -11.52 3.76
CA ARG A 133 -0.05 -12.97 3.69
C ARG A 133 -0.39 -13.53 2.30
N ARG A 134 -1.53 -13.16 1.74
CA ARG A 134 -1.95 -13.57 0.39
C ARG A 134 -1.00 -13.04 -0.68
N LEU A 135 -0.62 -11.78 -0.58
CA LEU A 135 0.22 -11.11 -1.56
C LEU A 135 1.63 -11.72 -1.62
N PHE A 136 2.20 -12.05 -0.46
CA PHE A 136 3.53 -12.65 -0.34
C PHE A 136 3.53 -14.19 -0.38
N GLY A 137 2.38 -14.82 -0.55
CA GLY A 137 2.28 -16.29 -0.61
C GLY A 137 2.67 -16.98 0.70
N LEU A 138 2.47 -16.33 1.84
CA LEU A 138 2.81 -16.91 3.15
C LEU A 138 1.78 -17.94 3.60
N PRO A 139 2.19 -19.03 4.28
CA PRO A 139 1.29 -20.07 4.75
C PRO A 139 0.30 -19.54 5.81
N VAL A 140 -0.85 -20.17 5.93
CA VAL A 140 -1.75 -19.96 7.06
C VAL A 140 -1.10 -20.56 8.30
N GLN A 141 -0.85 -19.75 9.33
CA GLN A 141 -0.46 -20.32 10.62
C GLN A 141 -1.69 -20.97 11.24
N SER A 142 -1.61 -22.29 11.44
CA SER A 142 -2.57 -22.99 12.29
C SER A 142 -2.32 -22.54 13.74
N VAL A 143 -3.27 -21.86 14.33
CA VAL A 143 -3.28 -21.55 15.78
C VAL A 143 -3.73 -22.78 16.54
#